data_80bbd3f9448bdbf6176687a91d5c7615
#
_entry.id   80bbd3f9448bdbf6176687a91d5c7615
#
_cell.length_a   1.000
_cell.length_b   1.000
_cell.length_c   1.000
_cell.angle_alpha   90.00
_cell.angle_beta   90.00
_cell.angle_gamma   90.00
#
_symmetry.space_group_name_H-M   'P 1'
#
loop_
_entity.id
_entity.type
_entity.pdbx_description
1 polymer ?
#
loop_
_entity_poly.entity_id
_entity_poly.type
_entity_poly.pdbx_seq_one_letter_code
_entity_poly.pdbx_strand_id
1 'polypeptide(L)'
;EKDIEKVFEHASKVVAVHSEDEEILKIRKKLIEEGNVLSHPVWRNEEVAMSSTRRIVRIAKRFNKKAHILHVTTKEEVDFLSQNKGNITFEITPQHLTMYAPDCYNKLGSYAQMNPPIRDKSHYDRLWYAVRNDYNDTIGSDHAPHLKINKDKSYPESPSGMPGVQ
;
A
#
# COMPACT_ATOMS: atom_id res chain seq x y z
N GLU A 1 13.51 -9.82 8.66
CA GLU A 1 12.95 -9.27 9.91
C GLU A 1 14.04 -8.63 10.79
N LYS A 2 15.19 -9.29 11.02
CA LYS A 2 16.27 -8.77 11.88
C LYS A 2 16.76 -7.37 11.51
N ASP A 3 16.83 -7.03 10.24
CA ASP A 3 17.29 -5.70 9.81
C ASP A 3 16.26 -4.62 10.12
N ILE A 4 14.96 -4.94 9.99
CA ILE A 4 13.87 -4.06 10.39
C ILE A 4 13.90 -3.83 11.92
N GLU A 5 14.12 -4.88 12.72
CA GLU A 5 14.27 -4.77 14.17
C GLU A 5 15.41 -3.80 14.55
N LYS A 6 16.58 -3.90 13.90
CA LYS A 6 17.71 -2.97 14.12
C LYS A 6 17.32 -1.52 13.80
N VAL A 7 16.56 -1.28 12.72
CA VAL A 7 16.08 0.08 12.40
C VAL A 7 15.22 0.61 13.55
N PHE A 8 14.25 -0.18 14.02
CA PHE A 8 13.38 0.26 15.13
C PHE A 8 14.14 0.41 16.44
N GLU A 9 15.10 -0.46 16.75
CA GLU A 9 15.93 -0.37 17.96
C GLU A 9 16.64 0.98 18.04
N HIS A 10 17.23 1.44 16.94
CA HIS A 10 18.07 2.65 16.90
C HIS A 10 17.31 3.91 16.48
N ALA A 11 16.09 3.81 15.98
CA ALA A 11 15.33 4.96 15.50
C ALA A 11 15.03 5.97 16.62
N SER A 12 15.36 7.24 16.36
CA SER A 12 15.00 8.38 17.21
C SER A 12 13.80 9.18 16.67
N LYS A 13 13.38 8.90 15.45
CA LYS A 13 12.26 9.53 14.73
C LYS A 13 11.18 8.53 14.39
N VAL A 14 10.08 9.00 13.83
CA VAL A 14 9.04 8.13 13.24
C VAL A 14 9.65 7.32 12.09
N VAL A 15 9.42 6.02 12.07
CA VAL A 15 9.80 5.15 10.95
C VAL A 15 8.60 5.03 10.02
N ALA A 16 8.69 5.64 8.85
CA ALA A 16 7.68 5.51 7.79
C ALA A 16 7.99 4.27 6.93
N VAL A 17 6.98 3.44 6.68
CA VAL A 17 7.18 2.12 6.08
C VAL A 17 6.19 1.86 4.96
N HIS A 18 6.71 1.59 3.75
CA HIS A 18 5.98 0.88 2.71
C HIS A 18 5.75 -0.56 3.18
N SER A 19 4.51 -0.98 3.34
CA SER A 19 4.16 -2.21 4.04
C SER A 19 3.61 -3.28 3.09
N GLU A 20 4.52 -3.99 2.41
CA GLU A 20 4.25 -5.20 1.64
C GLU A 20 5.28 -6.29 2.00
N ASP A 21 4.82 -7.54 2.14
CA ASP A 21 5.67 -8.66 2.55
C ASP A 21 6.45 -9.25 1.36
N GLU A 22 7.75 -8.98 1.31
CA GLU A 22 8.65 -9.42 0.24
C GLU A 22 8.70 -10.94 0.05
N GLU A 23 8.59 -11.73 1.13
CA GLU A 23 8.63 -13.19 1.02
C GLU A 23 7.35 -13.72 0.37
N ILE A 24 6.20 -13.16 0.75
CA ILE A 24 4.92 -13.49 0.11
C ILE A 24 4.93 -13.01 -1.34
N LEU A 25 5.43 -11.81 -1.62
CA LEU A 25 5.55 -11.29 -3.00
C LEU A 25 6.38 -12.23 -3.88
N LYS A 26 7.54 -12.71 -3.40
CA LYS A 26 8.38 -13.67 -4.15
C LYS A 26 7.60 -14.94 -4.53
N ILE A 27 6.86 -15.51 -3.57
CA ILE A 27 6.05 -16.71 -3.80
C ILE A 27 4.94 -16.43 -4.82
N ARG A 28 4.29 -15.26 -4.73
CA ARG A 28 3.13 -14.89 -5.55
C ARG A 28 3.51 -14.33 -6.92
N LYS A 29 4.77 -14.00 -7.17
CA LYS A 29 5.27 -13.48 -8.45
C LYS A 29 4.86 -14.35 -9.65
N LYS A 30 4.70 -15.66 -9.45
CA LYS A 30 4.19 -16.60 -10.47
C LYS A 30 2.75 -16.33 -10.95
N LEU A 31 2.01 -15.46 -10.27
CA LEU A 31 0.65 -15.04 -10.63
C LEU A 31 0.64 -13.79 -11.53
N ILE A 32 1.80 -13.27 -11.89
CA ILE A 32 1.91 -12.21 -12.88
C ILE A 32 1.55 -12.78 -14.25
N GLU A 33 0.61 -12.13 -14.91
CA GLU A 33 0.22 -12.46 -16.29
C GLU A 33 0.71 -11.33 -17.20
N GLU A 34 1.61 -11.64 -18.14
CA GLU A 34 2.13 -10.67 -19.10
C GLU A 34 1.00 -10.05 -19.94
N GLY A 35 1.04 -8.74 -20.09
CA GLY A 35 0.00 -7.97 -20.79
C GLY A 35 -1.29 -7.76 -20.03
N ASN A 36 -1.48 -8.41 -18.88
CA ASN A 36 -2.72 -8.33 -18.09
C ASN A 36 -2.48 -7.59 -16.76
N VAL A 37 -2.73 -6.28 -16.73
CA VAL A 37 -2.61 -5.46 -15.52
C VAL A 37 -3.61 -5.84 -14.42
N LEU A 38 -4.70 -6.54 -14.74
CA LEU A 38 -5.64 -7.05 -13.74
C LEU A 38 -5.00 -8.09 -12.80
N SER A 39 -3.90 -8.73 -13.23
CA SER A 39 -3.13 -9.63 -12.36
C SER A 39 -2.33 -8.87 -11.29
N HIS A 40 -2.16 -7.54 -11.41
CA HIS A 40 -1.39 -6.74 -10.45
C HIS A 40 -1.94 -6.80 -9.02
N PRO A 41 -3.22 -6.51 -8.75
CA PRO A 41 -3.79 -6.68 -7.41
C PRO A 41 -3.93 -8.15 -6.99
N VAL A 42 -3.87 -9.10 -7.92
CA VAL A 42 -3.93 -10.53 -7.59
C VAL A 42 -2.65 -11.01 -6.94
N TRP A 43 -1.48 -10.74 -7.51
CA TRP A 43 -0.23 -11.21 -6.91
C TRP A 43 0.23 -10.34 -5.73
N ARG A 44 -0.13 -9.06 -5.70
CA ARG A 44 0.08 -8.13 -4.57
C ARG A 44 -1.21 -8.03 -3.74
N ASN A 45 -1.73 -9.16 -3.27
CA ASN A 45 -3.02 -9.19 -2.60
C ASN A 45 -3.01 -8.62 -1.17
N GLU A 46 -4.16 -8.68 -0.51
CA GLU A 46 -4.38 -8.13 0.83
C GLU A 46 -3.48 -8.79 1.89
N GLU A 47 -3.18 -10.07 1.73
CA GLU A 47 -2.30 -10.80 2.65
C GLU A 47 -0.87 -10.26 2.63
N VAL A 48 -0.38 -9.86 1.46
CA VAL A 48 0.95 -9.24 1.29
C VAL A 48 1.06 -7.96 2.14
N ALA A 49 0.05 -7.09 2.07
CA ALA A 49 -0.01 -5.86 2.85
C ALA A 49 -0.19 -6.16 4.34
N MET A 50 -1.18 -6.97 4.69
CA MET A 50 -1.55 -7.24 6.07
C MET A 50 -0.47 -7.98 6.86
N SER A 51 0.24 -8.94 6.24
CA SER A 51 1.36 -9.66 6.88
C SER A 51 2.47 -8.68 7.30
N SER A 52 2.86 -7.80 6.39
CA SER A 52 3.87 -6.78 6.67
C SER A 52 3.39 -5.79 7.74
N THR A 53 2.17 -5.26 7.62
CA THR A 53 1.61 -4.30 8.57
C THR A 53 1.56 -4.85 10.00
N ARG A 54 1.11 -6.10 10.18
CA ARG A 54 1.14 -6.78 11.49
C ARG A 54 2.56 -6.90 12.05
N ARG A 55 3.51 -7.26 11.20
CA ARG A 55 4.93 -7.39 11.59
C ARG A 55 5.50 -6.06 12.04
N ILE A 56 5.28 -4.99 11.28
CA ILE A 56 5.78 -3.65 11.61
C ILE A 56 5.17 -3.15 12.93
N VAL A 57 3.87 -3.28 13.12
CA VAL A 57 3.19 -2.87 14.36
C VAL A 57 3.73 -3.65 15.57
N ARG A 58 3.93 -4.96 15.44
CA ARG A 58 4.52 -5.79 16.49
C ARG A 58 5.94 -5.32 16.86
N ILE A 59 6.79 -5.06 15.87
CA ILE A 59 8.16 -4.60 16.08
C ILE A 59 8.16 -3.20 16.72
N ALA A 60 7.39 -2.26 16.19
CA ALA A 60 7.29 -0.91 16.73
C ALA A 60 6.84 -0.91 18.21
N LYS A 61 5.84 -1.73 18.55
CA LYS A 61 5.39 -1.90 19.95
C LYS A 61 6.48 -2.51 20.83
N ARG A 62 7.18 -3.56 20.37
CA ARG A 62 8.26 -4.21 21.10
C ARG A 62 9.37 -3.24 21.49
N PHE A 63 9.76 -2.36 20.59
CA PHE A 63 10.80 -1.35 20.82
C PHE A 63 10.27 -0.01 21.36
N ASN A 64 8.96 0.10 21.59
CA ASN A 64 8.28 1.34 22.00
C ASN A 64 8.63 2.52 21.09
N LYS A 65 8.58 2.32 19.78
CA LYS A 65 8.92 3.30 18.76
C LYS A 65 7.71 3.71 17.94
N LYS A 66 7.78 4.90 17.34
CA LYS A 66 6.74 5.40 16.46
C LYS A 66 6.91 4.82 15.05
N ALA A 67 5.83 4.29 14.49
CA ALA A 67 5.75 3.86 13.09
C ALA A 67 4.61 4.57 12.36
N HIS A 68 4.85 4.86 11.09
CA HIS A 68 3.84 5.38 10.17
C HIS A 68 3.70 4.41 8.99
N ILE A 69 2.52 3.83 8.82
CA ILE A 69 2.24 2.93 7.70
C ILE A 69 1.79 3.79 6.51
N LEU A 70 2.61 3.80 5.46
CA LEU A 70 2.35 4.55 4.24
C LEU A 70 1.21 3.90 3.43
N HIS A 71 0.44 4.72 2.71
CA HIS A 71 -0.51 4.32 1.64
C HIS A 71 -1.29 3.02 1.94
N VAL A 72 -2.00 2.95 3.06
CA VAL A 72 -2.86 1.83 3.42
C VAL A 72 -3.96 1.63 2.38
N THR A 73 -4.18 0.38 1.94
CA THR A 73 -5.07 0.07 0.83
C THR A 73 -6.17 -0.92 1.15
N THR A 74 -6.08 -1.67 2.23
CA THR A 74 -7.02 -2.75 2.54
C THR A 74 -7.91 -2.44 3.73
N LYS A 75 -9.13 -2.95 3.70
CA LYS A 75 -10.08 -2.85 4.82
C LYS A 75 -9.56 -3.54 6.08
N GLU A 76 -8.84 -4.66 5.90
CA GLU A 76 -8.24 -5.42 6.99
C GLU A 76 -7.14 -4.61 7.70
N GLU A 77 -6.32 -3.87 6.93
CA GLU A 77 -5.32 -2.96 7.52
C GLU A 77 -5.99 -1.81 8.28
N VAL A 78 -7.03 -1.19 7.70
CA VAL A 78 -7.80 -0.12 8.38
C VAL A 78 -8.37 -0.63 9.71
N ASP A 79 -9.02 -1.80 9.71
CA ASP A 79 -9.61 -2.38 10.92
C ASP A 79 -8.55 -2.70 11.98
N PHE A 80 -7.44 -3.27 11.57
CA PHE A 80 -6.34 -3.59 12.46
C PHE A 80 -5.65 -2.33 13.01
N LEU A 81 -5.33 -1.36 12.16
CA LEU A 81 -4.63 -0.15 12.56
C LEU A 81 -5.49 0.76 13.44
N SER A 82 -6.80 0.85 13.19
CA SER A 82 -7.72 1.61 14.04
C SER A 82 -7.77 1.09 15.49
N GLN A 83 -7.53 -0.21 15.69
CA GLN A 83 -7.44 -0.84 17.02
C GLN A 83 -6.04 -0.82 17.62
N ASN A 84 -5.03 -0.35 16.87
CA ASN A 84 -3.63 -0.37 17.28
C ASN A 84 -2.99 1.02 17.29
N LYS A 85 -3.77 2.05 17.59
CA LYS A 85 -3.33 3.45 17.72
C LYS A 85 -2.25 3.66 18.79
N GLY A 86 -1.88 4.89 19.06
CA GLY A 86 -0.84 5.28 19.99
C GLY A 86 0.45 5.64 19.26
N ASN A 87 1.44 4.77 19.29
CA ASN A 87 2.69 5.00 18.55
C ASN A 87 2.59 4.64 17.05
N ILE A 88 1.42 4.17 16.60
CA ILE A 88 1.19 3.76 15.22
C ILE A 88 0.23 4.75 14.56
N THR A 89 0.66 5.29 13.44
CA THR A 89 -0.13 6.15 12.56
C THR A 89 -0.17 5.57 11.15
N PHE A 90 -1.14 5.98 10.33
CA PHE A 90 -1.22 5.55 8.94
C PHE A 90 -1.83 6.60 8.03
N GLU A 91 -1.52 6.50 6.76
CA GLU A 91 -2.06 7.38 5.72
C GLU A 91 -2.85 6.60 4.66
N ILE A 92 -3.71 7.33 3.96
CA ILE A 92 -4.42 6.88 2.76
C ILE A 92 -4.06 7.84 1.64
N THR A 93 -4.07 7.40 0.38
CA THR A 93 -3.74 8.27 -0.75
C THR A 93 -4.97 8.67 -1.57
N PRO A 94 -4.94 9.82 -2.27
CA PRO A 94 -6.01 10.23 -3.17
C PRO A 94 -6.33 9.17 -4.24
N GLN A 95 -5.32 8.47 -4.77
CA GLN A 95 -5.50 7.44 -5.78
C GLN A 95 -6.41 6.31 -5.29
N HIS A 96 -6.17 5.83 -4.05
CA HIS A 96 -6.99 4.78 -3.44
C HIS A 96 -8.37 5.27 -2.96
N LEU A 97 -8.56 6.60 -2.86
CA LEU A 97 -9.86 7.23 -2.53
C LEU A 97 -10.68 7.60 -3.77
N THR A 98 -10.11 7.58 -4.96
CA THR A 98 -10.79 8.02 -6.19
C THR A 98 -10.98 6.90 -7.20
N MET A 99 -10.28 5.78 -7.04
CA MET A 99 -10.29 4.67 -7.97
C MET A 99 -10.51 3.32 -7.27
N TYR A 100 -11.09 2.36 -7.97
CA TYR A 100 -11.22 0.97 -7.51
C TYR A 100 -11.07 0.00 -8.69
N ALA A 101 -10.63 -1.21 -8.40
CA ALA A 101 -10.52 -2.31 -9.35
C ALA A 101 -11.91 -3.00 -9.53
N PRO A 102 -12.21 -3.56 -10.71
CA PRO A 102 -11.35 -3.63 -11.91
C PRO A 102 -11.44 -2.36 -12.78
N ASP A 103 -12.33 -1.42 -12.47
CA ASP A 103 -12.70 -0.27 -13.32
C ASP A 103 -11.50 0.58 -13.72
N CYS A 104 -10.63 0.91 -12.77
CA CYS A 104 -9.45 1.74 -13.05
C CYS A 104 -8.49 1.05 -14.02
N TYR A 105 -8.26 -0.24 -13.85
CA TYR A 105 -7.39 -1.02 -14.75
C TYR A 105 -7.99 -1.20 -16.14
N ASN A 106 -9.31 -1.41 -16.23
CA ASN A 106 -10.01 -1.49 -17.51
C ASN A 106 -9.95 -0.18 -18.30
N LYS A 107 -9.99 0.97 -17.60
CA LYS A 107 -9.98 2.31 -18.22
C LYS A 107 -8.58 2.83 -18.51
N LEU A 108 -7.64 2.60 -17.61
CA LEU A 108 -6.31 3.23 -17.62
C LEU A 108 -5.17 2.25 -17.90
N GLY A 109 -5.43 0.95 -17.90
CA GLY A 109 -4.38 -0.06 -18.09
C GLY A 109 -3.24 0.10 -17.08
N SER A 110 -2.00 0.02 -17.57
CA SER A 110 -0.79 0.17 -16.77
C SER A 110 -0.62 1.57 -16.16
N TYR A 111 -1.37 2.59 -16.61
CA TYR A 111 -1.36 3.91 -15.97
C TYR A 111 -1.95 3.88 -14.55
N ALA A 112 -2.85 2.92 -14.24
CA ALA A 112 -3.36 2.71 -12.89
C ALA A 112 -2.46 1.83 -12.01
N GLN A 113 -1.32 1.35 -12.54
CA GLN A 113 -0.41 0.49 -11.80
C GLN A 113 0.39 1.29 -10.78
N MET A 114 0.23 0.95 -9.50
CA MET A 114 1.00 1.48 -8.38
C MET A 114 1.18 0.42 -7.28
N ASN A 115 2.03 0.66 -6.30
CA ASN A 115 2.31 -0.22 -5.17
C ASN A 115 2.09 0.50 -3.83
N PRO A 116 1.21 -0.02 -2.95
CA PRO A 116 0.34 -1.17 -3.16
C PRO A 116 -0.71 -0.91 -4.24
N PRO A 117 -1.29 -1.97 -4.85
CA PRO A 117 -2.24 -1.79 -5.95
C PRO A 117 -3.57 -1.20 -5.50
N ILE A 118 -4.28 -0.60 -6.44
CA ILE A 118 -5.68 -0.19 -6.25
C ILE A 118 -6.53 -1.46 -6.11
N ARG A 119 -7.34 -1.50 -5.06
CA ARG A 119 -8.16 -2.65 -4.65
C ARG A 119 -9.59 -2.56 -5.18
N ASP A 120 -10.37 -3.61 -4.94
CA ASP A 120 -11.80 -3.62 -5.27
C ASP A 120 -12.61 -2.60 -4.46
N LYS A 121 -13.89 -2.48 -4.84
CA LYS A 121 -14.80 -1.51 -4.25
C LYS A 121 -15.00 -1.70 -2.74
N SER A 122 -14.90 -2.90 -2.19
CA SER A 122 -15.09 -3.14 -0.76
C SER A 122 -13.99 -2.48 0.08
N HIS A 123 -12.76 -2.48 -0.42
CA HIS A 123 -11.64 -1.77 0.20
C HIS A 123 -11.78 -0.25 0.05
N TYR A 124 -12.11 0.22 -1.15
CA TYR A 124 -12.40 1.63 -1.41
C TYR A 124 -13.46 2.20 -0.45
N ASP A 125 -14.58 1.52 -0.27
CA ASP A 125 -15.65 1.95 0.63
C ASP A 125 -15.15 2.02 2.09
N ARG A 126 -14.28 1.09 2.51
CA ARG A 126 -13.69 1.08 3.86
C ARG A 126 -12.65 2.19 4.07
N LEU A 127 -11.87 2.54 3.04
CA LEU A 127 -10.97 3.69 3.10
C LEU A 127 -11.75 5.00 3.28
N TRP A 128 -12.83 5.19 2.55
CA TRP A 128 -13.72 6.35 2.73
C TRP A 128 -14.38 6.37 4.12
N TYR A 129 -14.75 5.21 4.63
CA TYR A 129 -15.25 5.10 6.01
C TYR A 129 -14.17 5.55 7.01
N ALA A 130 -12.91 5.15 6.81
CA ALA A 130 -11.81 5.57 7.67
C ALA A 130 -11.62 7.09 7.67
N VAL A 131 -11.65 7.71 6.49
CA VAL A 131 -11.53 9.18 6.35
C VAL A 131 -12.67 9.91 7.05
N ARG A 132 -13.92 9.44 6.88
CA ARG A 132 -15.11 10.08 7.48
C ARG A 132 -15.19 9.94 9.00
N ASN A 133 -14.49 8.98 9.58
CA ASN A 133 -14.51 8.68 11.01
C ASN A 133 -13.15 8.93 11.70
N ASP A 134 -12.26 9.69 11.05
CA ASP A 134 -10.95 10.09 11.58
C ASP A 134 -10.07 8.90 12.02
N TYR A 135 -10.14 7.78 11.28
CA TYR A 135 -9.31 6.61 11.58
C TYR A 135 -7.90 6.75 11.02
N ASN A 136 -7.74 7.33 9.83
CA ASN A 136 -6.42 7.65 9.28
C ASN A 136 -5.88 8.95 9.88
N ASP A 137 -4.56 9.04 9.97
CA ASP A 137 -3.90 10.18 10.61
C ASP A 137 -3.52 11.26 9.58
N THR A 138 -3.26 10.87 8.34
CA THR A 138 -2.88 11.78 7.24
C THR A 138 -3.41 11.30 5.90
N ILE A 139 -3.37 12.18 4.92
CA ILE A 139 -3.49 11.86 3.49
C ILE A 139 -2.11 12.06 2.88
N GLY A 140 -1.51 10.98 2.38
CA GLY A 140 -0.25 11.00 1.66
C GLY A 140 -0.46 11.05 0.15
N SER A 141 0.40 11.73 -0.59
CA SER A 141 0.25 11.83 -2.04
C SER A 141 0.75 10.61 -2.81
N ASP A 142 1.74 9.93 -2.28
CA ASP A 142 2.52 8.90 -2.99
C ASP A 142 2.84 9.32 -4.44
N HIS A 143 3.29 10.57 -4.60
CA HIS A 143 3.56 11.17 -5.90
C HIS A 143 4.77 10.52 -6.56
N ALA A 144 4.53 9.56 -7.45
CA ALA A 144 5.55 8.79 -8.15
C ALA A 144 5.32 8.82 -9.67
N PRO A 145 5.50 9.97 -10.33
CA PRO A 145 5.33 10.10 -11.77
C PRO A 145 6.46 9.38 -12.54
N HIS A 146 6.11 8.83 -13.68
CA HIS A 146 7.06 8.24 -14.63
C HIS A 146 6.90 8.91 -16.00
N LEU A 147 7.97 8.87 -16.80
CA LEU A 147 7.90 9.33 -18.18
C LEU A 147 6.84 8.52 -18.96
N LYS A 148 6.09 9.22 -19.83
CA LYS A 148 5.03 8.59 -20.63
C LYS A 148 5.53 7.36 -21.38
N ILE A 149 6.70 7.43 -22.02
CA ILE A 149 7.33 6.33 -22.76
C ILE A 149 7.54 5.06 -21.89
N ASN A 150 7.73 5.22 -20.58
CA ASN A 150 7.86 4.09 -19.67
C ASN A 150 6.49 3.55 -19.24
N LYS A 151 5.51 4.44 -19.02
CA LYS A 151 4.13 4.04 -18.68
C LYS A 151 3.39 3.39 -19.85
N ASP A 152 3.75 3.71 -21.09
CA ASP A 152 3.19 3.12 -22.33
C ASP A 152 3.64 1.65 -22.54
N LYS A 153 4.61 1.17 -21.77
CA LYS A 153 5.03 -0.24 -21.85
C LYS A 153 3.93 -1.18 -21.36
N SER A 154 3.94 -2.39 -21.91
CA SER A 154 3.02 -3.44 -21.48
C SER A 154 3.29 -3.84 -20.02
N TYR A 155 2.26 -4.31 -19.31
CA TYR A 155 2.42 -4.93 -18.01
C TYR A 155 3.18 -6.27 -18.15
N PRO A 156 4.16 -6.59 -17.29
CA PRO A 156 4.60 -5.87 -16.09
C PRO A 156 5.77 -4.90 -16.30
N GLU A 157 6.20 -4.63 -17.51
CA GLU A 157 7.36 -3.76 -17.80
C GLU A 157 7.08 -2.27 -17.51
N SER A 158 5.82 -1.86 -17.52
CA SER A 158 5.42 -0.53 -17.10
C SER A 158 5.75 -0.34 -15.61
N PRO A 159 6.46 0.72 -15.20
CA PRO A 159 6.77 0.94 -13.80
C PRO A 159 5.52 1.26 -12.99
N SER A 160 5.48 0.75 -11.73
CA SER A 160 4.45 1.13 -10.77
C SER A 160 4.69 2.54 -10.25
N GLY A 161 3.64 3.34 -10.16
CA GLY A 161 3.64 4.71 -9.69
C GLY A 161 2.70 5.59 -10.49
N MET A 162 2.09 6.56 -9.80
CA MET A 162 1.13 7.50 -10.37
C MET A 162 1.39 8.91 -9.86
N PRO A 163 1.04 9.97 -10.61
CA PRO A 163 0.95 11.31 -10.06
C PRO A 163 -0.08 11.36 -8.91
N GLY A 164 0.28 11.97 -7.79
CA GLY A 164 -0.59 12.14 -6.63
C GLY A 164 -0.73 13.60 -6.18
N VAL A 165 -0.12 14.53 -6.93
CA VAL A 165 -0.18 15.97 -6.70
C VAL A 165 -0.59 16.64 -8.00
N GLN A 166 -1.52 17.61 -7.92
CA GLN A 166 -1.90 18.49 -9.03
C GLN A 166 -1.09 19.77 -9.01
#